data_e14a107c01905aad7334911ef13ebbe7
#
_entry.id   e14a107c01905aad7334911ef13ebbe7
#
_cell.length_a   1.000
_cell.length_b   1.000
_cell.length_c   1.000
_cell.angle_alpha   90.00
_cell.angle_beta   90.00
_cell.angle_gamma   90.00
#
_symmetry.space_group_name_H-M   'P 1'
#
loop_
_entity.id
_entity.type
_entity.pdbx_description
1 polymer ?
#
loop_
_entity_poly.entity_id
_entity_poly.type
_entity_poly.pdbx_seq_one_letter_code
_entity_poly.pdbx_strand_id
1 'polypeptide(L)'
;MSKSMKCLLYHIIALSSLCCINACTQAQESNSVISTEKADSIPSTTEIPSGVRALLASYPDFIKSYSDGRLTLSNGEEVIYDDKKEKTSVERMDGADIEDMFTQPYDTSVWMPSRNYDPGRIRNEKLMKYMYGATAQEVSKNLVKVKWFGQQLRFSKINGAADSLRAVEKELSALPASYRKYFDQSSTFNWRKVRGSDRLSAHSYGMTIDICTKYSDFWRWKNPGKEETDEITYVNRIPKEIIRIFEKHGFISGARWYHYDTMHFEFRPDLIHYSRKTK
;
A
#
# COMPACT_ATOMS: atom_id res chain seq x y z
N MET A 1 56.14 -20.99 9.97
CA MET A 1 56.06 -22.44 10.04
C MET A 1 54.66 -22.82 9.54
N SER A 2 54.50 -23.25 8.30
CA SER A 2 54.57 -24.63 7.76
C SER A 2 53.30 -25.40 8.15
N LYS A 3 52.52 -25.95 7.29
CA LYS A 3 52.54 -26.62 5.98
C LYS A 3 51.08 -26.93 5.64
N SER A 4 50.55 -26.68 4.45
CA SER A 4 50.65 -27.55 3.25
C SER A 4 49.71 -28.77 3.31
N MET A 5 48.64 -28.77 2.43
CA MET A 5 48.64 -29.36 1.08
C MET A 5 48.14 -30.82 1.03
N LYS A 6 47.19 -31.12 0.20
CA LYS A 6 47.03 -32.02 -0.96
C LYS A 6 45.63 -32.57 -1.04
N CYS A 7 44.80 -32.35 -2.08
CA CYS A 7 44.84 -32.85 -3.47
C CYS A 7 44.76 -34.38 -3.61
N LEU A 8 43.69 -34.88 -4.29
CA LEU A 8 43.63 -36.04 -5.21
C LEU A 8 42.17 -36.24 -5.64
N LEU A 9 41.75 -36.00 -6.79
CA LEU A 9 41.80 -36.49 -8.18
C LEU A 9 41.86 -38.03 -8.33
N TYR A 10 40.88 -38.59 -9.06
CA TYR A 10 40.96 -39.72 -10.03
C TYR A 10 39.55 -40.03 -10.54
N HIS A 11 39.20 -39.74 -11.81
CA HIS A 11 39.42 -40.53 -13.06
C HIS A 11 38.42 -41.70 -13.19
N ILE A 12 37.47 -41.64 -14.15
CA ILE A 12 37.48 -41.96 -15.60
C ILE A 12 37.03 -43.42 -15.92
N ILE A 13 36.35 -43.56 -17.06
CA ILE A 13 36.15 -44.66 -18.03
C ILE A 13 34.69 -45.16 -18.09
N ALA A 14 33.90 -44.98 -19.08
CA ALA A 14 33.92 -45.00 -20.55
C ALA A 14 33.23 -46.26 -21.15
N LEU A 15 32.43 -45.98 -22.16
CA LEU A 15 32.15 -46.69 -23.42
C LEU A 15 31.52 -48.11 -23.38
N SER A 16 30.45 -48.21 -24.15
CA SER A 16 30.26 -48.97 -25.42
C SER A 16 28.80 -49.08 -25.74
N SER A 17 28.21 -48.56 -26.82
CA SER A 17 28.31 -48.91 -28.25
C SER A 17 27.72 -50.28 -28.57
N LEU A 18 26.66 -50.30 -29.38
CA LEU A 18 26.45 -51.02 -30.65
C LEU A 18 24.95 -51.32 -30.89
N CYS A 19 24.33 -50.71 -31.84
CA CYS A 19 24.10 -51.06 -33.25
C CYS A 19 22.96 -52.07 -33.55
N CYS A 20 22.15 -51.64 -34.51
CA CYS A 20 21.42 -52.39 -35.56
C CYS A 20 20.10 -53.07 -35.16
N ILE A 21 19.02 -53.12 -35.93
CA ILE A 21 18.81 -53.20 -37.39
C ILE A 21 17.38 -52.80 -37.72
N ASN A 22 17.16 -52.29 -38.92
CA ASN A 22 15.92 -52.05 -39.67
C ASN A 22 14.96 -53.22 -39.74
N ALA A 23 13.65 -52.89 -39.66
CA ALA A 23 12.64 -53.61 -40.44
C ALA A 23 11.54 -52.63 -40.87
N CYS A 24 11.47 -52.42 -42.16
CA CYS A 24 10.39 -51.76 -42.90
C CYS A 24 9.22 -52.70 -42.95
N THR A 25 8.01 -52.24 -42.60
CA THR A 25 6.77 -52.87 -43.11
C THR A 25 5.74 -51.77 -43.36
N GLN A 26 5.38 -51.60 -44.60
CA GLN A 26 4.23 -50.79 -45.07
C GLN A 26 2.93 -51.43 -44.63
N ALA A 27 1.98 -50.64 -44.13
CA ALA A 27 0.57 -51.01 -44.14
C ALA A 27 -0.29 -49.71 -44.16
N GLN A 28 -0.90 -49.52 -45.28
CA GLN A 28 -2.19 -48.94 -45.64
C GLN A 28 -2.83 -47.84 -44.77
N GLU A 29 -3.10 -46.75 -45.49
CA GLU A 29 -4.01 -45.67 -45.13
C GLU A 29 -5.43 -46.19 -44.86
N SER A 30 -5.97 -45.84 -43.70
CA SER A 30 -7.39 -45.72 -43.47
C SER A 30 -7.71 -44.32 -43.00
N ASN A 31 -8.33 -43.55 -43.89
CA ASN A 31 -8.93 -42.25 -43.61
C ASN A 31 -10.00 -42.39 -42.52
N SER A 32 -9.70 -41.99 -41.29
CA SER A 32 -10.72 -41.66 -40.32
C SER A 32 -10.73 -40.13 -40.13
N VAL A 33 -11.82 -39.51 -40.52
CA VAL A 33 -12.16 -38.11 -40.26
C VAL A 33 -12.23 -37.94 -38.75
N ILE A 34 -11.18 -37.36 -38.14
CA ILE A 34 -11.25 -36.93 -36.78
C ILE A 34 -11.86 -35.52 -36.81
N SER A 35 -13.13 -35.47 -36.36
CA SER A 35 -13.78 -34.22 -35.97
C SER A 35 -12.91 -33.48 -34.94
N THR A 36 -12.42 -32.31 -35.33
CA THR A 36 -11.81 -31.39 -34.40
C THR A 36 -12.86 -30.91 -33.41
N GLU A 37 -12.96 -31.59 -32.27
CA GLU A 37 -13.59 -30.98 -31.09
C GLU A 37 -12.84 -29.69 -30.78
N LYS A 38 -13.59 -28.59 -30.83
CA LYS A 38 -13.15 -27.32 -30.28
C LYS A 38 -12.64 -27.57 -28.84
N ALA A 39 -11.36 -27.42 -28.64
CA ALA A 39 -10.83 -27.30 -27.30
C ALA A 39 -11.54 -26.12 -26.64
N ASP A 40 -12.46 -26.42 -25.73
CA ASP A 40 -13.02 -25.42 -24.82
C ASP A 40 -11.86 -24.73 -24.14
N SER A 41 -11.71 -23.44 -24.43
CA SER A 41 -10.75 -22.59 -23.79
C SER A 41 -11.04 -22.63 -22.29
N ILE A 42 -10.14 -23.26 -21.51
CA ILE A 42 -10.12 -23.16 -20.04
C ILE A 42 -10.17 -21.66 -19.75
N PRO A 43 -11.16 -21.18 -18.96
CA PRO A 43 -11.21 -19.78 -18.62
C PRO A 43 -9.91 -19.44 -17.90
N SER A 44 -9.14 -18.52 -18.47
CA SER A 44 -7.95 -17.95 -17.85
C SER A 44 -8.37 -17.48 -16.45
N THR A 45 -7.89 -18.15 -15.42
CA THR A 45 -8.00 -17.64 -14.04
C THR A 45 -7.21 -16.35 -14.00
N THR A 46 -7.89 -15.23 -14.24
CA THR A 46 -7.29 -13.90 -14.19
C THR A 46 -6.69 -13.74 -12.80
N GLU A 47 -5.37 -13.66 -12.72
CA GLU A 47 -4.68 -13.52 -11.44
C GLU A 47 -5.19 -12.27 -10.73
N ILE A 48 -5.63 -12.44 -9.46
CA ILE A 48 -6.13 -11.32 -8.65
C ILE A 48 -4.98 -10.33 -8.44
N PRO A 49 -5.12 -9.04 -8.84
CA PRO A 49 -4.08 -8.04 -8.65
C PRO A 49 -3.63 -7.92 -7.18
N SER A 50 -2.36 -7.63 -6.95
CA SER A 50 -1.80 -7.53 -5.58
C SER A 50 -2.48 -6.44 -4.75
N GLY A 51 -2.86 -5.31 -5.36
CA GLY A 51 -3.65 -4.26 -4.71
C GLY A 51 -5.03 -4.73 -4.26
N VAL A 52 -5.70 -5.55 -5.09
CA VAL A 52 -6.98 -6.18 -4.73
C VAL A 52 -6.81 -7.14 -3.55
N ARG A 53 -5.79 -8.01 -3.58
CA ARG A 53 -5.49 -8.91 -2.45
C ARG A 53 -5.24 -8.13 -1.15
N ALA A 54 -4.55 -7.00 -1.24
CA ALA A 54 -4.31 -6.14 -0.09
C ALA A 54 -5.60 -5.51 0.45
N LEU A 55 -6.49 -5.05 -0.42
CA LEU A 55 -7.79 -4.48 -0.04
C LEU A 55 -8.69 -5.53 0.60
N LEU A 56 -8.85 -6.73 0.01
CA LEU A 56 -9.65 -7.82 0.56
C LEU A 56 -9.15 -8.24 1.95
N ALA A 57 -7.82 -8.31 2.15
CA ALA A 57 -7.23 -8.65 3.44
C ALA A 57 -7.39 -7.55 4.49
N SER A 58 -7.44 -6.28 4.06
CA SER A 58 -7.44 -5.13 4.97
C SER A 58 -8.85 -4.65 5.32
N TYR A 59 -9.83 -4.83 4.44
CA TYR A 59 -11.18 -4.29 4.57
C TYR A 59 -12.27 -5.34 4.30
N PRO A 60 -12.24 -6.52 4.97
CA PRO A 60 -13.16 -7.63 4.69
C PRO A 60 -14.64 -7.27 4.92
N ASP A 61 -14.94 -6.32 5.82
CA ASP A 61 -16.30 -5.89 6.08
C ASP A 61 -16.86 -4.98 4.97
N PHE A 62 -15.99 -4.42 4.11
CA PHE A 62 -16.36 -3.44 3.08
C PHE A 62 -16.25 -4.00 1.66
N ILE A 63 -15.34 -4.95 1.44
CA ILE A 63 -15.05 -5.49 0.09
C ILE A 63 -15.24 -6.99 0.13
N LYS A 64 -16.19 -7.49 -0.70
CA LYS A 64 -16.57 -8.91 -0.73
C LYS A 64 -15.74 -9.74 -1.69
N SER A 65 -15.56 -9.25 -2.91
CA SER A 65 -14.96 -10.04 -3.98
C SER A 65 -14.38 -9.15 -5.09
N TYR A 66 -13.68 -9.80 -6.00
CA TYR A 66 -13.17 -9.22 -7.22
C TYR A 66 -13.42 -10.19 -8.39
N SER A 67 -14.02 -9.70 -9.46
CA SER A 67 -14.20 -10.41 -10.73
C SER A 67 -14.26 -9.40 -11.87
N ASP A 68 -13.83 -9.81 -13.04
CA ASP A 68 -13.96 -9.03 -14.29
C ASP A 68 -13.48 -7.58 -14.20
N GLY A 69 -12.36 -7.36 -13.48
CA GLY A 69 -11.79 -6.03 -13.29
C GLY A 69 -12.53 -5.13 -12.29
N ARG A 70 -13.48 -5.68 -11.52
CA ARG A 70 -14.32 -4.94 -10.56
C ARG A 70 -14.23 -5.49 -9.15
N LEU A 71 -14.28 -4.59 -8.18
CA LEU A 71 -14.50 -4.92 -6.78
C LEU A 71 -16.01 -4.87 -6.50
N THR A 72 -16.53 -5.92 -5.85
CA THR A 72 -17.89 -5.92 -5.30
C THR A 72 -17.81 -5.49 -3.84
N LEU A 73 -18.49 -4.40 -3.51
CA LEU A 73 -18.58 -3.86 -2.16
C LEU A 73 -19.64 -4.62 -1.33
N SER A 74 -19.60 -4.47 -0.01
CA SER A 74 -20.54 -5.17 0.89
C SER A 74 -22.00 -4.74 0.74
N ASN A 75 -22.25 -3.55 0.21
CA ASN A 75 -23.60 -3.07 -0.14
C ASN A 75 -24.08 -3.56 -1.51
N GLY A 76 -23.29 -4.36 -2.24
CA GLY A 76 -23.61 -4.87 -3.57
C GLY A 76 -23.20 -3.94 -4.72
N GLU A 77 -22.68 -2.75 -4.46
CA GLU A 77 -22.15 -1.89 -5.51
C GLU A 77 -20.86 -2.47 -6.10
N GLU A 78 -20.65 -2.20 -7.39
CA GLU A 78 -19.40 -2.53 -8.08
C GLU A 78 -18.57 -1.27 -8.33
N VAL A 79 -17.26 -1.40 -8.15
CA VAL A 79 -16.28 -0.34 -8.44
C VAL A 79 -15.22 -0.89 -9.36
N ILE A 80 -14.95 -0.18 -10.46
CA ILE A 80 -13.87 -0.52 -11.39
C ILE A 80 -12.55 -0.42 -10.62
N TYR A 81 -11.68 -1.45 -10.75
CA TYR A 81 -10.37 -1.45 -10.15
C TYR A 81 -9.41 -0.55 -10.90
N ASP A 82 -9.36 -0.66 -12.23
CA ASP A 82 -8.46 0.05 -13.12
C ASP A 82 -9.25 0.53 -14.35
N ASP A 83 -9.33 1.84 -14.56
CA ASP A 83 -10.05 2.47 -15.68
C ASP A 83 -9.22 2.52 -16.97
N LYS A 84 -8.00 1.97 -16.96
CA LYS A 84 -7.05 1.89 -18.07
C LYS A 84 -6.62 3.24 -18.66
N LYS A 85 -6.83 4.34 -17.94
CA LYS A 85 -6.39 5.65 -18.39
C LYS A 85 -4.96 5.92 -17.94
N GLU A 86 -4.16 6.44 -18.84
CA GLU A 86 -2.89 7.04 -18.45
C GLU A 86 -3.13 8.37 -17.76
N LYS A 87 -2.57 8.53 -16.57
CA LYS A 87 -2.74 9.71 -15.73
C LYS A 87 -1.38 10.21 -15.26
N THR A 88 -1.17 11.51 -15.30
CA THR A 88 -0.05 12.16 -14.62
C THR A 88 -0.19 12.03 -13.10
N SER A 89 0.87 12.27 -12.34
CA SER A 89 0.83 12.24 -10.88
C SER A 89 -0.21 13.21 -10.29
N VAL A 90 -0.42 14.36 -10.91
CA VAL A 90 -1.41 15.36 -10.49
C VAL A 90 -2.83 14.86 -10.78
N GLU A 91 -3.08 14.33 -11.97
CA GLU A 91 -4.39 13.77 -12.34
C GLU A 91 -4.77 12.57 -11.46
N ARG A 92 -3.82 11.70 -11.10
CA ARG A 92 -4.05 10.62 -10.13
C ARG A 92 -4.45 11.14 -8.75
N MET A 93 -3.91 12.26 -8.31
CA MET A 93 -4.30 12.83 -7.01
C MET A 93 -5.76 13.27 -6.97
N ASP A 94 -6.30 13.79 -8.07
CA ASP A 94 -7.66 14.36 -8.13
C ASP A 94 -8.70 13.37 -8.69
N GLY A 95 -8.30 12.39 -9.51
CA GLY A 95 -9.17 11.46 -10.22
C GLY A 95 -8.71 10.00 -10.20
N ALA A 96 -8.13 9.55 -9.08
CA ALA A 96 -7.66 8.18 -8.93
C ALA A 96 -8.78 7.14 -9.10
N ASP A 97 -8.51 6.10 -9.88
CA ASP A 97 -9.18 4.81 -9.69
C ASP A 97 -8.56 4.03 -8.51
N ILE A 98 -8.93 2.76 -8.33
CA ILE A 98 -8.43 2.01 -7.18
C ILE A 98 -7.00 1.51 -7.42
N GLU A 99 -6.64 1.16 -8.64
CA GLU A 99 -5.30 0.74 -9.02
C GLU A 99 -4.27 1.83 -8.76
N ASP A 100 -4.60 3.06 -9.07
CA ASP A 100 -3.75 4.24 -8.85
C ASP A 100 -3.24 4.35 -7.40
N MET A 101 -3.99 3.84 -6.41
CA MET A 101 -3.58 3.84 -5.00
C MET A 101 -2.35 2.94 -4.75
N PHE A 102 -2.08 1.98 -5.65
CA PHE A 102 -1.06 0.95 -5.51
C PHE A 102 0.10 1.09 -6.51
N THR A 103 0.20 2.20 -7.22
CA THR A 103 1.29 2.44 -8.18
C THR A 103 2.67 2.50 -7.52
N GLN A 104 2.72 2.81 -6.23
CA GLN A 104 3.96 2.89 -5.46
C GLN A 104 3.82 2.08 -4.16
N PRO A 105 4.66 1.04 -3.93
CA PRO A 105 4.67 0.32 -2.67
C PRO A 105 5.17 1.21 -1.54
N TYR A 106 4.57 1.10 -0.34
CA TYR A 106 5.02 1.79 0.86
C TYR A 106 6.18 1.02 1.49
N ASP A 107 7.42 1.39 1.13
CA ASP A 107 8.62 0.70 1.64
C ASP A 107 9.13 1.33 2.94
N THR A 108 9.02 0.58 4.03
CA THR A 108 9.48 1.00 5.36
C THR A 108 11.01 1.09 5.49
N SER A 109 11.78 0.67 4.50
CA SER A 109 13.23 0.83 4.45
C SER A 109 13.68 2.18 3.86
N VAL A 110 12.81 2.87 3.11
CA VAL A 110 13.10 4.16 2.47
C VAL A 110 13.05 5.28 3.51
N TRP A 111 14.21 5.89 3.82
CA TRP A 111 14.34 7.04 4.73
C TRP A 111 14.67 8.35 4.02
N MET A 112 15.09 8.26 2.78
CA MET A 112 15.32 9.37 1.85
C MET A 112 14.51 9.06 0.58
N PRO A 113 13.26 9.52 0.46
CA PRO A 113 12.45 9.24 -0.71
C PRO A 113 13.03 9.91 -1.97
N SER A 114 13.04 9.17 -3.07
CA SER A 114 13.39 9.71 -4.37
C SER A 114 12.30 10.66 -4.88
N ARG A 115 12.63 11.46 -5.88
CA ARG A 115 11.67 12.41 -6.48
C ARG A 115 10.37 11.70 -6.87
N ASN A 116 9.24 12.29 -6.48
CA ASN A 116 7.88 11.80 -6.72
C ASN A 116 7.55 10.43 -6.09
N TYR A 117 8.33 9.96 -5.14
CA TYR A 117 7.97 8.79 -4.35
C TYR A 117 7.08 9.21 -3.18
N ASP A 118 5.77 9.02 -3.34
CA ASP A 118 4.72 9.51 -2.43
C ASP A 118 3.67 8.42 -2.14
N PRO A 119 4.03 7.21 -1.68
CA PRO A 119 3.10 6.10 -1.52
C PRO A 119 1.99 6.43 -0.51
N GLY A 120 0.73 6.34 -0.98
CA GLY A 120 -0.47 6.60 -0.16
C GLY A 120 -1.00 8.03 -0.23
N ARG A 121 -0.34 8.97 -0.91
CA ARG A 121 -0.93 10.30 -1.18
C ARG A 121 -2.12 10.21 -2.13
N ILE A 122 -2.14 9.22 -3.02
CA ILE A 122 -3.24 8.95 -3.95
C ILE A 122 -4.31 8.13 -3.25
N ARG A 123 -5.56 8.55 -3.35
CA ARG A 123 -6.74 7.89 -2.75
C ARG A 123 -7.91 7.91 -3.70
N ASN A 124 -8.56 6.76 -3.88
CA ASN A 124 -9.86 6.73 -4.56
C ASN A 124 -10.93 7.29 -3.60
N GLU A 125 -11.42 8.49 -3.90
CA GLU A 125 -12.35 9.20 -3.02
C GLU A 125 -13.69 8.47 -2.85
N LYS A 126 -14.16 7.77 -3.89
CA LYS A 126 -15.41 6.99 -3.83
C LYS A 126 -15.28 5.86 -2.81
N LEU A 127 -14.18 5.11 -2.85
CA LEU A 127 -13.92 4.02 -1.89
C LEU A 127 -13.77 4.56 -0.47
N MET A 128 -13.05 5.67 -0.27
CA MET A 128 -12.89 6.29 1.05
C MET A 128 -14.24 6.76 1.62
N LYS A 129 -15.07 7.43 0.82
CA LYS A 129 -16.42 7.85 1.20
C LYS A 129 -17.33 6.65 1.56
N TYR A 130 -17.24 5.57 0.80
CA TYR A 130 -17.97 4.35 1.10
C TYR A 130 -17.58 3.76 2.45
N MET A 131 -16.29 3.65 2.76
CA MET A 131 -15.81 3.03 3.99
C MET A 131 -16.02 3.92 5.23
N TYR A 132 -15.74 5.20 5.12
CA TYR A 132 -15.69 6.10 6.28
C TYR A 132 -16.89 7.05 6.43
N GLY A 133 -17.57 7.34 5.33
CA GLY A 133 -18.70 8.26 5.24
C GLY A 133 -18.48 9.34 4.19
N ALA A 134 -19.55 9.71 3.49
CA ALA A 134 -19.55 10.69 2.39
C ALA A 134 -19.74 12.14 2.86
N THR A 135 -20.15 12.34 4.12
CA THR A 135 -20.40 13.64 4.73
C THR A 135 -19.75 13.76 6.12
N ALA A 136 -19.49 14.98 6.58
CA ALA A 136 -18.97 15.22 7.93
C ALA A 136 -19.85 14.58 9.03
N GLN A 137 -21.17 14.55 8.82
CA GLN A 137 -22.11 13.97 9.75
C GLN A 137 -21.98 12.44 9.79
N GLU A 138 -21.87 11.78 8.64
CA GLU A 138 -21.69 10.34 8.55
C GLU A 138 -20.36 9.90 9.18
N VAL A 139 -19.26 10.56 8.83
CA VAL A 139 -17.97 10.29 9.46
C VAL A 139 -18.03 10.50 10.96
N SER A 140 -18.66 11.57 11.43
CA SER A 140 -18.76 11.90 12.87
C SER A 140 -19.48 10.81 13.68
N LYS A 141 -20.43 10.05 13.11
CA LYS A 141 -21.09 8.90 13.75
C LYS A 141 -20.13 7.73 13.99
N ASN A 142 -19.05 7.67 13.23
CA ASN A 142 -18.03 6.64 13.31
C ASN A 142 -16.81 7.05 14.13
N LEU A 143 -16.78 8.27 14.67
CA LEU A 143 -15.69 8.73 15.53
C LEU A 143 -15.92 8.35 16.98
N VAL A 144 -14.87 7.84 17.60
CA VAL A 144 -14.81 7.55 19.04
C VAL A 144 -13.71 8.38 19.69
N LYS A 145 -13.85 8.58 21.01
CA LYS A 145 -12.80 9.24 21.80
C LYS A 145 -11.63 8.31 22.02
N VAL A 146 -10.43 8.78 21.73
CA VAL A 146 -9.15 8.12 21.99
C VAL A 146 -8.34 9.01 22.92
N LYS A 147 -7.91 8.44 24.04
CA LYS A 147 -6.95 9.13 24.93
C LYS A 147 -5.61 9.17 24.24
N TRP A 148 -4.98 10.33 24.22
CA TRP A 148 -3.70 10.55 23.55
C TRP A 148 -2.85 11.53 24.35
N PHE A 149 -1.89 11.03 25.10
CA PHE A 149 -0.95 11.85 25.88
C PHE A 149 -1.60 13.02 26.65
N GLY A 150 -2.71 12.75 27.35
CA GLY A 150 -3.47 13.75 28.10
C GLY A 150 -4.51 14.52 27.30
N GLN A 151 -4.54 14.37 25.98
CA GLN A 151 -5.56 14.91 25.08
C GLN A 151 -6.70 13.90 24.89
N GLN A 152 -7.86 14.38 24.43
CA GLN A 152 -8.96 13.55 23.95
C GLN A 152 -9.14 13.80 22.45
N LEU A 153 -8.72 12.87 21.62
CA LEU A 153 -8.85 12.94 20.16
C LEU A 153 -10.10 12.19 19.70
N ARG A 154 -10.66 12.60 18.57
CA ARG A 154 -11.75 11.90 17.89
C ARG A 154 -11.17 11.13 16.71
N PHE A 155 -11.30 9.81 16.72
CA PHE A 155 -10.71 8.95 15.68
C PHE A 155 -11.71 7.92 15.19
N SER A 156 -11.61 7.50 13.93
CA SER A 156 -12.53 6.55 13.33
C SER A 156 -12.44 5.18 14.01
N LYS A 157 -13.60 4.58 14.35
CA LYS A 157 -13.69 3.19 14.79
C LYS A 157 -13.63 2.21 13.61
N ILE A 158 -13.81 2.70 12.39
CA ILE A 158 -13.87 1.87 11.18
C ILE A 158 -12.56 1.08 11.05
N ASN A 159 -12.74 -0.20 10.74
CA ASN A 159 -11.64 -1.16 10.53
C ASN A 159 -10.59 -1.21 11.66
N GLY A 160 -11.01 -0.92 12.91
CA GLY A 160 -10.10 -0.96 14.06
C GLY A 160 -9.11 0.21 14.15
N ALA A 161 -9.28 1.28 13.37
CA ALA A 161 -8.34 2.40 13.33
C ALA A 161 -8.12 3.06 14.71
N ALA A 162 -9.19 3.26 15.50
CA ALA A 162 -9.09 3.81 16.84
C ALA A 162 -8.35 2.88 17.81
N ASP A 163 -8.50 1.56 17.67
CA ASP A 163 -7.80 0.58 18.51
C ASP A 163 -6.31 0.53 18.14
N SER A 164 -6.01 0.61 16.85
CA SER A 164 -4.63 0.78 16.37
C SER A 164 -3.97 2.05 16.92
N LEU A 165 -4.70 3.19 16.96
CA LEU A 165 -4.16 4.42 17.53
C LEU A 165 -3.93 4.31 19.06
N ARG A 166 -4.80 3.59 19.80
CA ARG A 166 -4.59 3.29 21.22
C ARG A 166 -3.35 2.43 21.44
N ALA A 167 -3.12 1.44 20.56
CA ALA A 167 -1.93 0.60 20.62
C ALA A 167 -0.65 1.40 20.32
N VAL A 168 -0.70 2.33 19.38
CA VAL A 168 0.38 3.29 19.11
C VAL A 168 0.68 4.13 20.36
N GLU A 169 -0.33 4.75 20.99
CA GLU A 169 -0.16 5.58 22.20
C GLU A 169 0.49 4.78 23.33
N LYS A 170 0.02 3.55 23.56
CA LYS A 170 0.58 2.65 24.58
C LYS A 170 2.07 2.37 24.35
N GLU A 171 2.47 2.07 23.11
CA GLU A 171 3.86 1.76 22.77
C GLU A 171 4.76 3.01 22.80
N LEU A 172 4.27 4.14 22.28
CA LEU A 172 4.97 5.43 22.37
C LEU A 172 5.16 5.91 23.81
N SER A 173 4.23 5.60 24.72
CA SER A 173 4.31 5.93 26.15
C SER A 173 5.45 5.22 26.87
N ALA A 174 5.97 4.12 26.31
CA ALA A 174 7.13 3.40 26.81
C ALA A 174 8.47 4.03 26.38
N LEU A 175 8.46 4.98 25.44
CA LEU A 175 9.66 5.69 25.03
C LEU A 175 10.12 6.67 26.12
N PRO A 176 11.42 7.07 26.13
CA PRO A 176 11.94 8.07 27.04
C PRO A 176 11.11 9.36 27.05
N ALA A 177 11.01 10.03 28.20
CA ALA A 177 10.20 11.23 28.38
C ALA A 177 10.53 12.37 27.38
N SER A 178 11.75 12.40 26.85
CA SER A 178 12.19 13.35 25.81
C SER A 178 11.38 13.28 24.50
N TYR A 179 10.71 12.14 24.25
CA TYR A 179 9.83 11.98 23.07
C TYR A 179 8.47 12.63 23.27
N ARG A 180 8.05 12.93 24.51
CA ARG A 180 6.71 13.49 24.82
C ARG A 180 6.38 14.74 24.01
N LYS A 181 7.34 15.60 23.76
CA LYS A 181 7.19 16.84 23.00
C LYS A 181 6.62 16.67 21.58
N TYR A 182 6.79 15.48 20.98
CA TYR A 182 6.29 15.20 19.64
C TYR A 182 4.78 14.94 19.60
N PHE A 183 4.14 14.72 20.75
CA PHE A 183 2.73 14.32 20.84
C PHE A 183 1.83 15.42 21.40
N ASP A 184 2.39 16.54 21.80
CA ASP A 184 1.63 17.69 22.27
C ASP A 184 0.90 18.35 21.09
N GLN A 185 -0.36 18.80 21.32
CA GLN A 185 -1.18 19.48 20.30
C GLN A 185 -1.41 18.65 19.03
N SER A 186 -1.53 17.36 19.18
CA SER A 186 -1.91 16.47 18.06
C SER A 186 -3.34 16.74 17.60
N SER A 187 -3.60 16.59 16.29
CA SER A 187 -4.90 16.82 15.69
C SER A 187 -5.32 15.64 14.80
N THR A 188 -6.63 15.41 14.66
CA THR A 188 -7.18 14.28 13.92
C THR A 188 -8.26 14.71 12.94
N PHE A 189 -9.54 14.45 13.26
CA PHE A 189 -10.68 14.74 12.39
C PHE A 189 -10.83 16.24 12.12
N ASN A 190 -10.84 16.59 10.82
CA ASN A 190 -11.14 17.92 10.33
C ASN A 190 -11.74 17.81 8.92
N TRP A 191 -13.06 18.05 8.81
CA TRP A 191 -13.75 17.98 7.53
C TRP A 191 -13.40 19.17 6.65
N ARG A 192 -12.54 18.95 5.67
CA ARG A 192 -12.09 19.99 4.74
C ARG A 192 -11.56 19.39 3.43
N LYS A 193 -11.54 20.20 2.39
CA LYS A 193 -10.78 19.90 1.18
C LYS A 193 -9.28 20.11 1.40
N VAL A 194 -8.45 19.49 0.57
CA VAL A 194 -7.03 19.82 0.46
C VAL A 194 -6.92 21.22 -0.16
N ARG A 195 -6.03 22.05 0.38
CA ARG A 195 -5.85 23.41 -0.11
C ARG A 195 -5.45 23.42 -1.59
N GLY A 196 -6.22 24.14 -2.42
CA GLY A 196 -5.99 24.23 -3.87
C GLY A 196 -6.50 23.06 -4.69
N SER A 197 -7.38 22.19 -4.10
CA SER A 197 -7.96 21.04 -4.76
C SER A 197 -9.41 20.84 -4.32
N ASP A 198 -10.20 20.12 -5.11
CA ASP A 198 -11.58 19.73 -4.77
C ASP A 198 -11.68 18.45 -3.96
N ARG A 199 -10.61 17.68 -3.87
CA ARG A 199 -10.57 16.42 -3.11
C ARG A 199 -10.59 16.63 -1.60
N LEU A 200 -11.17 15.68 -0.87
CA LEU A 200 -11.17 15.71 0.58
C LEU A 200 -9.78 15.40 1.15
N SER A 201 -9.42 16.10 2.21
CA SER A 201 -8.25 15.75 3.03
C SER A 201 -8.46 14.39 3.71
N ALA A 202 -7.39 13.63 3.93
CA ALA A 202 -7.43 12.38 4.70
C ALA A 202 -8.01 12.58 6.11
N HIS A 203 -7.79 13.75 6.72
CA HIS A 203 -8.39 14.14 8.00
C HIS A 203 -9.92 14.13 7.99
N SER A 204 -10.55 14.35 6.83
CA SER A 204 -12.00 14.32 6.69
C SER A 204 -12.60 12.94 6.98
N TYR A 205 -11.84 11.88 6.85
CA TYR A 205 -12.27 10.51 7.12
C TYR A 205 -12.03 10.07 8.58
N GLY A 206 -11.35 10.90 9.40
CA GLY A 206 -11.05 10.60 10.79
C GLY A 206 -10.08 9.46 11.04
N MET A 207 -9.36 9.03 10.02
CA MET A 207 -8.38 7.94 10.08
C MET A 207 -6.93 8.42 10.12
N THR A 208 -6.73 9.71 10.34
CA THR A 208 -5.45 10.40 10.24
C THR A 208 -5.16 11.17 11.51
N ILE A 209 -3.90 11.19 11.92
CA ILE A 209 -3.40 12.02 13.02
C ILE A 209 -2.18 12.82 12.53
N ASP A 210 -2.18 14.12 12.84
CA ASP A 210 -1.00 14.94 12.81
C ASP A 210 -0.46 15.09 14.23
N ILE A 211 0.80 14.72 14.46
CA ILE A 211 1.49 14.95 15.72
C ILE A 211 2.02 16.39 15.77
N CYS A 212 2.74 16.77 16.82
CA CYS A 212 3.11 18.17 17.09
C CYS A 212 3.86 18.84 15.90
N THR A 213 3.23 19.83 15.29
CA THR A 213 3.77 20.58 14.12
C THR A 213 5.07 21.33 14.42
N LYS A 214 5.29 21.76 15.67
CA LYS A 214 6.51 22.47 16.09
C LYS A 214 7.79 21.68 15.81
N TYR A 215 7.73 20.37 15.89
CA TYR A 215 8.87 19.47 15.72
C TYR A 215 8.85 18.71 14.39
N SER A 216 7.93 19.09 13.49
CA SER A 216 7.68 18.45 12.21
C SER A 216 8.04 19.36 11.04
N ASP A 217 8.04 18.81 9.86
CA ASP A 217 8.33 19.51 8.61
C ASP A 217 7.27 19.18 7.57
N PHE A 218 6.83 20.20 6.84
CA PHE A 218 5.96 20.06 5.69
C PHE A 218 6.64 20.66 4.46
N TRP A 219 6.61 19.95 3.34
CA TRP A 219 7.39 20.30 2.17
C TRP A 219 7.15 21.74 1.65
N ARG A 220 5.90 22.22 1.68
CA ARG A 220 5.59 23.59 1.24
C ARG A 220 6.13 24.67 2.19
N TRP A 221 6.30 24.38 3.48
CA TRP A 221 6.90 25.34 4.43
C TRP A 221 8.39 25.49 4.20
N LYS A 222 9.06 24.41 3.80
CA LYS A 222 10.51 24.41 3.55
C LYS A 222 10.87 24.79 2.12
N ASN A 223 9.93 24.69 1.20
CA ASN A 223 10.11 24.98 -0.22
C ASN A 223 9.01 25.99 -0.68
N PRO A 224 9.00 27.24 -0.16
CA PRO A 224 7.96 28.21 -0.52
C PRO A 224 8.00 28.53 -2.00
N GLY A 225 6.82 28.61 -2.64
CA GLY A 225 6.67 28.89 -4.08
C GLY A 225 6.95 27.70 -5.00
N LYS A 226 7.28 26.52 -4.47
CA LYS A 226 7.43 25.30 -5.28
C LYS A 226 6.09 24.60 -5.50
N GLU A 227 5.94 24.06 -6.70
CA GLU A 227 4.78 23.25 -7.10
C GLU A 227 5.10 21.74 -7.05
N GLU A 228 4.07 20.90 -7.25
CA GLU A 228 4.18 19.42 -7.16
C GLU A 228 5.19 18.83 -8.18
N THR A 229 5.47 19.52 -9.27
CA THR A 229 6.40 19.07 -10.31
C THR A 229 7.83 19.55 -10.09
N ASP A 230 8.05 20.43 -9.12
CA ASP A 230 9.35 21.02 -8.86
C ASP A 230 10.27 20.07 -8.05
N GLU A 231 11.56 20.30 -8.17
CA GLU A 231 12.53 19.67 -7.29
C GLU A 231 12.51 20.37 -5.93
N ILE A 232 12.41 19.57 -4.86
CA ILE A 232 12.36 20.05 -3.47
C ILE A 232 13.46 19.42 -2.62
N THR A 233 13.84 20.12 -1.56
CA THR A 233 14.76 19.57 -0.55
C THR A 233 13.97 18.82 0.51
N TYR A 234 14.30 17.54 0.70
CA TYR A 234 13.69 16.69 1.73
C TYR A 234 14.26 17.02 3.13
N VAL A 235 13.34 17.15 4.10
CA VAL A 235 13.67 17.36 5.53
C VAL A 235 12.73 16.52 6.40
N ASN A 236 13.29 15.83 7.39
CA ASN A 236 12.51 15.13 8.42
C ASN A 236 13.23 15.20 9.77
N ARG A 237 12.54 15.71 10.80
CA ARG A 237 13.01 15.77 12.19
C ARG A 237 12.29 14.79 13.12
N ILE A 238 11.31 14.03 12.61
CA ILE A 238 10.62 13.03 13.42
C ILE A 238 11.54 11.81 13.60
N PRO A 239 11.76 11.36 14.84
CA PRO A 239 12.56 10.17 15.12
C PRO A 239 12.01 8.91 14.45
N LYS A 240 12.93 8.08 13.96
CA LYS A 240 12.59 6.82 13.28
C LYS A 240 11.78 5.87 14.14
N GLU A 241 12.01 5.88 15.44
CA GLU A 241 11.30 5.06 16.43
C GLU A 241 9.80 5.38 16.45
N ILE A 242 9.42 6.66 16.39
CA ILE A 242 8.03 7.11 16.31
C ILE A 242 7.39 6.57 15.03
N ILE A 243 8.04 6.78 13.88
CA ILE A 243 7.54 6.33 12.58
C ILE A 243 7.32 4.81 12.57
N ARG A 244 8.30 4.03 13.04
CA ARG A 244 8.22 2.56 13.10
C ARG A 244 7.09 2.04 13.98
N ILE A 245 6.82 2.71 15.11
CA ILE A 245 5.70 2.33 16.00
C ILE A 245 4.38 2.53 15.28
N PHE A 246 4.16 3.65 14.61
CA PHE A 246 2.96 3.86 13.80
C PHE A 246 2.82 2.82 12.68
N GLU A 247 3.89 2.54 11.93
CA GLU A 247 3.91 1.57 10.84
C GLU A 247 3.59 0.14 11.32
N LYS A 248 4.08 -0.25 12.49
CA LYS A 248 3.78 -1.54 13.13
C LYS A 248 2.28 -1.73 13.35
N HIS A 249 1.55 -0.65 13.62
CA HIS A 249 0.12 -0.64 13.90
C HIS A 249 -0.74 -0.25 12.69
N GLY A 250 -0.22 -0.39 11.45
CA GLY A 250 -0.99 -0.23 10.23
C GLY A 250 -1.12 1.21 9.71
N PHE A 251 -0.35 2.14 10.25
CA PHE A 251 -0.29 3.50 9.75
C PHE A 251 0.84 3.66 8.73
N ILE A 252 0.62 4.48 7.71
CA ILE A 252 1.68 5.03 6.88
C ILE A 252 2.07 6.41 7.41
N SER A 253 3.31 6.84 7.12
CA SER A 253 3.85 8.14 7.54
C SER A 253 4.17 9.01 6.34
N GLY A 254 3.75 10.27 6.39
CA GLY A 254 4.13 11.28 5.42
C GLY A 254 5.62 11.65 5.44
N ALA A 255 6.38 11.17 6.43
CA ALA A 255 7.84 11.24 6.43
C ALA A 255 8.49 10.28 5.42
N ARG A 256 7.73 9.38 4.78
CA ARG A 256 8.19 8.50 3.69
C ARG A 256 7.93 9.08 2.30
N TRP A 257 7.32 10.25 2.22
CA TRP A 257 6.99 10.89 0.96
C TRP A 257 8.07 11.86 0.51
N TYR A 258 8.27 11.98 -0.79
CA TYR A 258 9.10 13.04 -1.36
C TYR A 258 8.49 14.43 -1.05
N HIS A 259 7.17 14.58 -1.27
CA HIS A 259 6.41 15.74 -0.81
C HIS A 259 6.01 15.53 0.65
N TYR A 260 7.00 15.53 1.51
CA TYR A 260 6.89 15.14 2.91
C TYR A 260 5.90 15.98 3.72
N ASP A 261 5.20 15.29 4.59
CA ASP A 261 4.37 15.84 5.65
C ASP A 261 4.66 15.02 6.92
N THR A 262 5.72 15.42 7.64
CA THR A 262 6.34 14.51 8.61
C THR A 262 5.54 14.34 9.90
N MET A 263 4.55 15.22 10.15
CA MET A 263 3.59 15.07 11.25
C MET A 263 2.47 14.08 10.94
N HIS A 264 2.23 13.81 9.67
CA HIS A 264 1.07 13.10 9.15
C HIS A 264 1.23 11.59 9.24
N PHE A 265 0.28 10.94 9.91
CA PHE A 265 0.14 9.47 9.94
C PHE A 265 -1.29 9.10 9.57
N GLU A 266 -1.44 8.19 8.61
CA GLU A 266 -2.73 7.77 8.06
C GLU A 266 -2.90 6.26 8.23
N PHE A 267 -4.03 5.81 8.79
CA PHE A 267 -4.32 4.39 8.95
C PHE A 267 -4.63 3.75 7.59
N ARG A 268 -3.67 3.03 7.06
CA ARG A 268 -3.69 2.42 5.72
C ARG A 268 -3.13 0.99 5.74
N PRO A 269 -3.83 0.05 6.39
CA PRO A 269 -3.38 -1.35 6.45
C PRO A 269 -3.27 -1.98 5.06
N ASP A 270 -4.05 -1.54 4.09
CA ASP A 270 -3.98 -1.95 2.68
C ASP A 270 -2.60 -1.70 2.06
N LEU A 271 -2.01 -0.54 2.26
CA LEU A 271 -0.67 -0.22 1.75
C LEU A 271 0.43 -0.99 2.47
N ILE A 272 0.27 -1.22 3.77
CA ILE A 272 1.20 -2.06 4.54
C ILE A 272 1.14 -3.53 4.06
N HIS A 273 -0.06 -4.06 3.80
CA HIS A 273 -0.24 -5.42 3.25
C HIS A 273 0.29 -5.53 1.81
N TYR A 274 0.01 -4.55 0.97
CA TYR A 274 0.51 -4.49 -0.39
C TYR A 274 2.03 -4.58 -0.44
N SER A 275 2.72 -3.77 0.36
CA SER A 275 4.17 -3.67 0.35
C SER A 275 4.89 -4.90 0.92
N ARG A 276 4.23 -5.69 1.80
CA ARG A 276 4.79 -6.95 2.32
C ARG A 276 4.81 -8.07 1.29
N LYS A 277 3.95 -8.02 0.28
CA LYS A 277 3.82 -9.05 -0.76
C LYS A 277 4.61 -8.72 -2.03
N THR A 278 5.09 -7.49 -2.15
CA THR A 278 5.91 -7.04 -3.29
C THR A 278 7.42 -7.16 -3.01
N LYS A 279 7.79 -7.60 -1.82
CA LYS A 279 9.15 -8.01 -1.43
C LYS A 279 9.27 -9.52 -1.49
#